data_2412394eb75aea8de779068de68c6477
#
_entry.id   2412394eb75aea8de779068de68c6477
#
_cell.length_a   1.000
_cell.length_b   1.000
_cell.length_c   1.000
_cell.angle_alpha   90.00
_cell.angle_beta   90.00
_cell.angle_gamma   90.00
#
_symmetry.space_group_name_H-M   'P 1'
#
loop_
_entity.id
_entity.type
_entity.pdbx_description
1 polymer ?
#
loop_
_entity_poly.entity_id
_entity_poly.type
_entity_poly.pdbx_seq_one_letter_code
_entity_poly.pdbx_strand_id
1 'polypeptide(L)'
;MFFYPTLNTQKILEKVRVRHLKSADLPALEWEGEYTHFRPMFERAYRRTETGEAVVWVADYARQLVGQVFVQLRSGRNGLVDGRTRAYVYAVRVRSAYRNLGLGSRLMYVVENDLIWRGYECATLNVARDNPDAQRFYERLGYRVVGEEDGRWSYTDHLGVTHLVHEPAWRMEKVLIPGQ
;
A
#
# COMPACT_ATOMS: atom_id res chain seq x y z
N MET A 1 -11.49 23.41 5.34
CA MET A 1 -10.60 24.17 4.47
C MET A 1 -10.28 23.31 3.25
N PHE A 2 -10.93 23.58 2.12
CA PHE A 2 -10.69 22.79 0.91
C PHE A 2 -9.35 23.21 0.31
N PHE A 3 -8.40 22.30 0.27
CA PHE A 3 -7.12 22.49 -0.40
C PHE A 3 -7.37 22.40 -1.91
N TYR A 4 -7.46 23.53 -2.61
CA TYR A 4 -7.39 23.52 -4.07
C TYR A 4 -5.93 23.28 -4.46
N PRO A 5 -5.62 22.21 -5.19
CA PRO A 5 -4.27 21.99 -5.66
C PRO A 5 -3.83 23.16 -6.54
N THR A 6 -2.61 23.63 -6.33
CA THR A 6 -2.02 24.65 -7.20
C THR A 6 -1.92 24.10 -8.64
N LEU A 7 -1.96 24.95 -9.66
CA LEU A 7 -1.82 24.56 -11.08
C LEU A 7 -0.64 23.62 -11.35
N ASN A 8 0.42 23.72 -10.57
CA ASN A 8 1.60 22.85 -10.67
C ASN A 8 1.33 21.44 -10.12
N THR A 9 0.61 21.34 -9.02
CA THR A 9 0.20 20.06 -8.40
C THR A 9 -0.69 19.24 -9.32
N GLN A 10 -1.68 19.89 -9.94
CA GLN A 10 -2.61 19.26 -10.88
C GLN A 10 -1.87 18.71 -12.11
N LYS A 11 -0.94 19.48 -12.67
CA LYS A 11 -0.09 19.06 -13.79
C LYS A 11 0.80 17.85 -13.44
N ILE A 12 1.28 17.73 -12.20
CA ILE A 12 2.07 16.57 -11.75
C ILE A 12 1.17 15.33 -11.70
N LEU A 13 0.00 15.43 -11.06
CA LEU A 13 -0.92 14.31 -10.92
C LEU A 13 -1.42 13.79 -12.28
N GLU A 14 -1.68 14.67 -13.24
CA GLU A 14 -2.09 14.30 -14.60
C GLU A 14 -1.03 13.45 -15.33
N LYS A 15 0.25 13.69 -15.04
CA LYS A 15 1.37 12.94 -15.64
C LYS A 15 1.75 11.68 -14.89
N VAL A 16 1.26 11.48 -13.66
CA VAL A 16 1.50 10.25 -12.91
C VAL A 16 0.67 9.12 -13.50
N ARG A 17 1.32 8.01 -13.84
CA ARG A 17 0.66 6.77 -14.26
C ARG A 17 0.62 5.79 -13.10
N VAL A 18 -0.57 5.37 -12.71
CA VAL A 18 -0.75 4.27 -11.75
C VAL A 18 -0.89 2.98 -12.56
N ARG A 19 -0.01 2.02 -12.29
CA ARG A 19 0.08 0.76 -13.04
C ARG A 19 0.57 -0.38 -12.14
N HIS A 20 0.43 -1.61 -12.61
CA HIS A 20 1.02 -2.75 -11.94
C HIS A 20 2.57 -2.68 -11.96
N LEU A 21 3.17 -3.23 -10.91
CA LEU A 21 4.61 -3.44 -10.81
C LEU A 21 5.07 -4.42 -11.90
N LYS A 22 6.24 -4.15 -12.48
CA LYS A 22 6.96 -5.05 -13.39
C LYS A 22 8.25 -5.54 -12.73
N SER A 23 8.79 -6.66 -13.17
CA SER A 23 10.06 -7.17 -12.65
C SER A 23 11.21 -6.15 -12.74
N ALA A 24 11.26 -5.39 -13.83
CA ALA A 24 12.26 -4.34 -14.04
C ALA A 24 12.14 -3.16 -13.04
N ASP A 25 11.03 -3.03 -12.35
CA ASP A 25 10.81 -1.96 -11.35
C ASP A 25 11.36 -2.32 -9.95
N LEU A 26 11.68 -3.60 -9.70
CA LEU A 26 12.10 -4.05 -8.36
C LEU A 26 13.23 -3.22 -7.74
N PRO A 27 14.32 -2.88 -8.46
CA PRO A 27 15.35 -2.02 -7.89
C PRO A 27 14.84 -0.62 -7.51
N ALA A 28 13.87 -0.09 -8.26
CA ALA A 28 13.33 1.25 -8.00
C ALA A 28 12.44 1.31 -6.73
N LEU A 29 11.99 0.17 -6.19
CA LEU A 29 11.26 0.10 -4.91
C LEU A 29 12.18 0.39 -3.70
N GLU A 30 13.49 0.30 -3.89
CA GLU A 30 14.48 0.54 -2.84
C GLU A 30 14.69 2.04 -2.56
N TRP A 31 14.18 2.92 -3.42
CA TRP A 31 14.25 4.38 -3.31
C TRP A 31 15.66 4.88 -2.96
N GLU A 32 16.60 4.57 -3.84
CA GLU A 32 18.02 4.98 -3.72
C GLU A 32 18.68 4.49 -2.41
N GLY A 33 18.28 3.31 -1.93
CA GLY A 33 18.86 2.66 -0.75
C GLY A 33 18.05 2.78 0.54
N GLU A 34 17.05 3.66 0.60
CA GLU A 34 16.21 3.85 1.79
C GLU A 34 15.53 2.53 2.22
N TYR A 35 15.11 1.70 1.25
CA TYR A 35 14.40 0.44 1.50
C TYR A 35 15.13 -0.80 1.01
N THR A 36 16.44 -0.75 0.79
CA THR A 36 17.24 -1.90 0.33
C THR A 36 17.12 -3.10 1.28
N HIS A 37 16.97 -2.87 2.56
CA HIS A 37 16.76 -3.91 3.56
C HIS A 37 15.46 -4.72 3.32
N PHE A 38 14.50 -4.20 2.57
CA PHE A 38 13.27 -4.92 2.19
C PHE A 38 13.33 -5.61 0.82
N ARG A 39 14.48 -5.62 0.12
CA ARG A 39 14.62 -6.27 -1.18
C ARG A 39 14.03 -7.69 -1.24
N PRO A 40 14.34 -8.61 -0.29
CA PRO A 40 13.78 -9.96 -0.34
C PRO A 40 12.25 -9.98 -0.19
N MET A 41 11.68 -9.01 0.54
CA MET A 41 10.23 -8.86 0.66
C MET A 41 9.61 -8.39 -0.64
N PHE A 42 10.23 -7.44 -1.36
CA PHE A 42 9.76 -6.95 -2.66
C PHE A 42 9.77 -8.07 -3.71
N GLU A 43 10.86 -8.83 -3.78
CA GLU A 43 10.97 -9.98 -4.67
C GLU A 43 9.93 -11.06 -4.38
N ARG A 44 9.68 -11.36 -3.09
CA ARG A 44 8.65 -12.31 -2.68
C ARG A 44 7.27 -11.82 -3.04
N ALA A 45 6.97 -10.54 -2.80
CA ALA A 45 5.69 -9.95 -3.16
C ALA A 45 5.48 -9.99 -4.70
N TYR A 46 6.51 -9.69 -5.49
CA TYR A 46 6.45 -9.78 -6.94
C TYR A 46 6.14 -11.20 -7.41
N ARG A 47 6.88 -12.24 -6.91
CA ARG A 47 6.58 -13.65 -7.25
C ARG A 47 5.14 -14.04 -6.93
N ARG A 48 4.55 -13.51 -5.85
CA ARG A 48 3.15 -13.74 -5.52
C ARG A 48 2.17 -13.04 -6.45
N THR A 49 2.60 -12.01 -7.18
CA THR A 49 1.75 -11.45 -8.25
C THR A 49 1.61 -12.40 -9.43
N GLU A 50 2.65 -13.17 -9.73
CA GLU A 50 2.65 -14.16 -10.82
C GLU A 50 1.70 -15.34 -10.56
N THR A 51 1.44 -15.66 -9.28
CA THR A 51 0.50 -16.71 -8.85
C THR A 51 -0.91 -16.17 -8.55
N GLY A 52 -1.13 -14.85 -8.69
CA GLY A 52 -2.41 -14.23 -8.36
C GLY A 52 -2.74 -14.16 -6.86
N GLU A 53 -1.73 -14.34 -6.00
CA GLU A 53 -1.88 -14.25 -4.54
C GLU A 53 -1.69 -12.82 -4.01
N ALA A 54 -1.12 -11.95 -4.83
CA ALA A 54 -0.89 -10.55 -4.51
C ALA A 54 -1.07 -9.67 -5.75
N VAL A 55 -1.21 -8.38 -5.52
CA VAL A 55 -1.05 -7.36 -6.56
C VAL A 55 -0.24 -6.20 -6.00
N VAL A 56 0.59 -5.60 -6.83
CA VAL A 56 1.38 -4.42 -6.45
C VAL A 56 1.12 -3.32 -7.46
N TRP A 57 0.65 -2.20 -6.96
CA TRP A 57 0.42 -0.98 -7.72
C TRP A 57 1.54 0.02 -7.47
N VAL A 58 2.01 0.67 -8.52
CA VAL A 58 3.03 1.71 -8.45
C VAL A 58 2.56 2.98 -9.15
N ALA A 59 2.97 4.12 -8.62
CA ALA A 59 2.81 5.42 -9.23
C ALA A 59 4.11 5.79 -9.93
N ASP A 60 4.07 5.89 -11.24
CA ASP A 60 5.19 6.20 -12.12
C ASP A 60 5.06 7.65 -12.64
N TYR A 61 6.05 8.46 -12.37
CA TYR A 61 6.18 9.81 -12.89
C TYR A 61 7.53 9.99 -13.55
N ALA A 62 7.55 10.27 -14.84
CA ALA A 62 8.77 10.46 -15.63
C ALA A 62 9.79 9.30 -15.48
N ARG A 63 9.31 8.06 -15.45
CA ARG A 63 10.09 6.82 -15.24
C ARG A 63 10.67 6.65 -13.83
N GLN A 64 10.24 7.45 -12.87
CA GLN A 64 10.58 7.28 -11.46
C GLN A 64 9.37 6.77 -10.70
N LEU A 65 9.55 5.75 -9.85
CA LEU A 65 8.51 5.32 -8.94
C LEU A 65 8.39 6.31 -7.79
N VAL A 66 7.25 6.99 -7.71
CA VAL A 66 6.97 8.04 -6.72
C VAL A 66 5.98 7.58 -5.66
N GLY A 67 5.39 6.40 -5.81
CA GLY A 67 4.52 5.79 -4.84
C GLY A 67 4.29 4.31 -5.12
N GLN A 68 3.83 3.59 -4.12
CA GLN A 68 3.55 2.16 -4.19
C GLN A 68 2.47 1.74 -3.22
N VAL A 69 1.77 0.64 -3.53
CA VAL A 69 0.83 -0.06 -2.65
C VAL A 69 0.94 -1.55 -2.92
N PHE A 70 1.08 -2.32 -1.86
CA PHE A 70 1.08 -3.78 -1.91
C PHE A 70 -0.27 -4.29 -1.40
N VAL A 71 -0.80 -5.29 -2.06
CA VAL A 71 -2.05 -5.93 -1.67
C VAL A 71 -1.89 -7.44 -1.64
N GLN A 72 -2.20 -8.04 -0.52
CA GLN A 72 -2.26 -9.48 -0.35
C GLN A 72 -3.70 -9.95 -0.55
N LEU A 73 -3.90 -10.83 -1.53
CA LEU A 73 -5.20 -11.34 -1.94
C LEU A 73 -5.53 -12.69 -1.31
N ARG A 74 -4.51 -13.53 -1.10
CA ARG A 74 -4.67 -14.89 -0.55
C ARG A 74 -3.58 -15.18 0.45
N SER A 75 -3.90 -16.09 1.38
CA SER A 75 -3.03 -16.57 2.47
C SER A 75 -2.43 -15.50 3.37
N GLY A 76 -2.08 -15.85 4.55
CA GLY A 76 -1.27 -15.06 5.45
C GLY A 76 -1.91 -14.83 6.79
N ARG A 77 -2.25 -13.61 7.12
CA ARG A 77 -2.59 -13.24 8.49
C ARG A 77 -4.07 -13.44 8.78
N ASN A 78 -4.37 -14.26 9.80
CA ASN A 78 -5.74 -14.49 10.26
C ASN A 78 -6.48 -13.18 10.52
N GLY A 79 -7.67 -13.04 9.91
CA GLY A 79 -8.55 -11.89 10.04
C GLY A 79 -8.22 -10.69 9.16
N LEU A 80 -7.05 -10.63 8.52
CA LEU A 80 -6.69 -9.57 7.56
C LEU A 80 -6.96 -9.99 6.12
N VAL A 81 -6.77 -11.27 5.83
CA VAL A 81 -6.98 -11.88 4.50
C VAL A 81 -7.70 -13.20 4.69
N ASP A 82 -8.73 -13.45 3.91
CA ASP A 82 -9.46 -14.74 3.92
C ASP A 82 -9.39 -15.49 2.58
N GLY A 83 -8.78 -14.88 1.58
CA GLY A 83 -8.63 -15.42 0.24
C GLY A 83 -9.90 -15.35 -0.62
N ARG A 84 -10.98 -14.73 -0.15
CA ARG A 84 -12.29 -14.67 -0.82
C ARG A 84 -12.90 -13.28 -0.83
N THR A 85 -13.11 -12.67 0.33
CA THR A 85 -13.84 -11.42 0.50
C THR A 85 -12.98 -10.31 1.09
N ARG A 86 -11.89 -10.65 1.78
CA ARG A 86 -11.00 -9.73 2.47
C ARG A 86 -9.61 -9.71 1.85
N ALA A 87 -9.11 -8.53 1.50
CA ALA A 87 -7.76 -8.31 1.02
C ALA A 87 -7.00 -7.39 1.97
N TYR A 88 -5.71 -7.64 2.15
CA TYR A 88 -4.85 -6.86 3.04
C TYR A 88 -3.96 -5.90 2.25
N VAL A 89 -4.13 -4.61 2.53
CA VAL A 89 -3.34 -3.52 1.94
C VAL A 89 -2.20 -3.15 2.89
N TYR A 90 -0.98 -3.08 2.37
CA TYR A 90 0.21 -2.79 3.16
C TYR A 90 1.28 -2.06 2.35
N ALA A 91 2.32 -1.60 3.02
CA ALA A 91 3.45 -0.88 2.41
C ALA A 91 3.02 0.26 1.47
N VAL A 92 1.96 0.99 1.85
CA VAL A 92 1.51 2.18 1.16
C VAL A 92 2.52 3.29 1.39
N ARG A 93 3.21 3.72 0.33
CA ARG A 93 4.25 4.74 0.42
C ARG A 93 4.13 5.72 -0.72
N VAL A 94 4.39 6.97 -0.41
CA VAL A 94 4.53 8.06 -1.39
C VAL A 94 5.80 8.84 -1.04
N ARG A 95 6.66 9.07 -2.02
CA ARG A 95 7.88 9.87 -1.83
C ARG A 95 7.54 11.23 -1.23
N SER A 96 8.37 11.72 -0.33
CA SER A 96 8.12 12.96 0.44
C SER A 96 7.78 14.15 -0.47
N ALA A 97 8.49 14.32 -1.56
CA ALA A 97 8.25 15.40 -2.54
C ALA A 97 6.87 15.33 -3.23
N TYR A 98 6.18 14.20 -3.17
CA TYR A 98 4.88 13.96 -3.81
C TYR A 98 3.74 13.76 -2.80
N ARG A 99 4.03 13.91 -1.48
CA ARG A 99 3.00 13.87 -0.44
C ARG A 99 2.12 15.10 -0.47
N ASN A 100 0.93 14.98 0.11
CA ASN A 100 -0.08 16.04 0.19
C ASN A 100 -0.57 16.58 -1.18
N LEU A 101 -0.23 15.90 -2.28
CA LEU A 101 -0.72 16.20 -3.62
C LEU A 101 -1.95 15.36 -4.02
N GLY A 102 -2.48 14.50 -3.14
CA GLY A 102 -3.58 13.58 -3.44
C GLY A 102 -3.14 12.23 -4.05
N LEU A 103 -1.83 12.01 -4.24
CA LEU A 103 -1.33 10.79 -4.86
C LEU A 103 -1.64 9.52 -4.04
N GLY A 104 -1.54 9.60 -2.71
CA GLY A 104 -1.91 8.48 -1.83
C GLY A 104 -3.38 8.10 -1.98
N SER A 105 -4.28 9.09 -2.02
CA SER A 105 -5.72 8.86 -2.24
C SER A 105 -5.99 8.24 -3.60
N ARG A 106 -5.29 8.70 -4.65
CA ARG A 106 -5.41 8.13 -6.00
C ARG A 106 -4.94 6.68 -6.06
N LEU A 107 -3.84 6.35 -5.40
CA LEU A 107 -3.36 4.96 -5.30
C LEU A 107 -4.39 4.08 -4.60
N MET A 108 -4.90 4.51 -3.45
CA MET A 108 -5.92 3.77 -2.71
C MET A 108 -7.20 3.60 -3.52
N TYR A 109 -7.65 4.63 -4.22
CA TYR A 109 -8.81 4.55 -5.11
C TYR A 109 -8.63 3.49 -6.21
N VAL A 110 -7.46 3.43 -6.85
CA VAL A 110 -7.17 2.41 -7.86
C VAL A 110 -7.18 1.00 -7.24
N VAL A 111 -6.56 0.83 -6.08
CA VAL A 111 -6.53 -0.44 -5.34
C VAL A 111 -7.94 -0.90 -4.97
N GLU A 112 -8.76 -0.02 -4.41
CA GLU A 112 -10.11 -0.35 -3.99
C GLU A 112 -11.00 -0.75 -5.18
N ASN A 113 -10.90 -0.05 -6.31
CA ASN A 113 -11.62 -0.42 -7.54
C ASN A 113 -11.13 -1.76 -8.11
N ASP A 114 -9.83 -2.04 -8.10
CA ASP A 114 -9.30 -3.33 -8.53
C ASP A 114 -9.81 -4.47 -7.62
N LEU A 115 -9.88 -4.24 -6.31
CA LEU A 115 -10.43 -5.20 -5.36
C LEU A 115 -11.92 -5.46 -5.59
N ILE A 116 -12.73 -4.42 -5.82
CA ILE A 116 -14.15 -4.53 -6.18
C ILE A 116 -14.29 -5.35 -7.46
N TRP A 117 -13.52 -5.03 -8.50
CA TRP A 117 -13.55 -5.76 -9.77
C TRP A 117 -13.19 -7.25 -9.61
N ARG A 118 -12.28 -7.58 -8.66
CA ARG A 118 -11.92 -8.97 -8.31
C ARG A 118 -12.94 -9.66 -7.42
N GLY A 119 -13.99 -8.97 -6.96
CA GLY A 119 -15.04 -9.52 -6.10
C GLY A 119 -14.71 -9.48 -4.60
N TYR A 120 -13.72 -8.69 -4.18
CA TYR A 120 -13.45 -8.46 -2.76
C TYR A 120 -14.45 -7.45 -2.19
N GLU A 121 -14.91 -7.71 -0.97
CA GLU A 121 -15.94 -6.92 -0.27
C GLU A 121 -15.33 -6.03 0.83
N CYS A 122 -14.10 -6.29 1.23
CA CYS A 122 -13.45 -5.59 2.33
C CYS A 122 -11.95 -5.41 2.08
N ALA A 123 -11.46 -4.19 2.26
CA ALA A 123 -10.05 -3.89 2.35
C ALA A 123 -9.66 -3.72 3.82
N THR A 124 -8.59 -4.40 4.23
CA THR A 124 -8.03 -4.32 5.59
C THR A 124 -6.63 -3.73 5.54
N LEU A 125 -6.21 -3.07 6.59
CA LEU A 125 -4.85 -2.57 6.74
C LEU A 125 -4.49 -2.39 8.22
N ASN A 126 -3.22 -2.29 8.51
CA ASN A 126 -2.71 -1.94 9.83
C ASN A 126 -2.00 -0.58 9.77
N VAL A 127 -2.23 0.24 10.79
CA VAL A 127 -1.59 1.54 10.98
C VAL A 127 -0.89 1.56 12.32
N ALA A 128 0.41 1.85 12.34
CA ALA A 128 1.16 1.99 13.57
C ALA A 128 0.50 3.03 14.49
N ARG A 129 0.40 2.73 15.79
CA ARG A 129 -0.30 3.60 16.76
C ARG A 129 0.36 4.96 16.95
N ASP A 130 1.65 5.03 16.69
CA ASP A 130 2.45 6.25 16.75
C ASP A 130 2.41 7.06 15.44
N ASN A 131 1.59 6.64 14.44
CA ASN A 131 1.40 7.34 13.18
C ASN A 131 -0.03 7.88 13.01
N PRO A 132 -0.42 8.92 13.78
CA PRO A 132 -1.76 9.49 13.72
C PRO A 132 -2.10 10.15 12.37
N ASP A 133 -1.07 10.57 11.61
CA ASP A 133 -1.29 11.16 10.28
C ASP A 133 -1.77 10.10 9.28
N ALA A 134 -1.19 8.90 9.32
CA ALA A 134 -1.66 7.78 8.52
C ALA A 134 -3.07 7.35 8.95
N GLN A 135 -3.36 7.29 10.25
CA GLN A 135 -4.70 6.96 10.73
C GLN A 135 -5.74 7.95 10.18
N ARG A 136 -5.52 9.26 10.32
CA ARG A 136 -6.40 10.29 9.77
C ARG A 136 -6.53 10.22 8.24
N PHE A 137 -5.47 9.85 7.56
CA PHE A 137 -5.51 9.64 6.11
C PHE A 137 -6.48 8.53 5.74
N TYR A 138 -6.39 7.36 6.37
CA TYR A 138 -7.30 6.24 6.10
C TYR A 138 -8.73 6.49 6.56
N GLU A 139 -8.93 7.16 7.71
CA GLU A 139 -10.26 7.58 8.16
C GLU A 139 -10.98 8.46 7.12
N ARG A 140 -10.25 9.41 6.50
CA ARG A 140 -10.81 10.22 5.40
C ARG A 140 -11.17 9.41 4.16
N LEU A 141 -10.54 8.27 3.94
CA LEU A 141 -10.87 7.33 2.86
C LEU A 141 -12.01 6.38 3.23
N GLY A 142 -12.56 6.47 4.45
CA GLY A 142 -13.67 5.66 4.93
C GLY A 142 -13.28 4.38 5.65
N TYR A 143 -12.00 4.19 5.98
CA TYR A 143 -11.55 3.10 6.85
C TYR A 143 -11.92 3.41 8.30
N ARG A 144 -12.23 2.37 9.05
CA ARG A 144 -12.56 2.46 10.49
C ARG A 144 -11.68 1.53 11.28
N VAL A 145 -11.29 1.96 12.48
CA VAL A 145 -10.59 1.09 13.44
C VAL A 145 -11.58 0.01 13.91
N VAL A 146 -11.17 -1.25 13.78
CA VAL A 146 -11.97 -2.42 14.17
C VAL A 146 -11.28 -3.29 15.21
N GLY A 147 -10.04 -3.02 15.54
CA GLY A 147 -9.28 -3.77 16.53
C GLY A 147 -7.85 -3.30 16.69
N GLU A 148 -7.13 -4.05 17.49
CA GLU A 148 -5.72 -3.84 17.79
C GLU A 148 -4.89 -5.00 17.26
N GLU A 149 -3.67 -4.68 16.84
CA GLU A 149 -2.63 -5.65 16.50
C GLU A 149 -1.43 -5.46 17.41
N ASP A 150 -0.89 -6.55 17.95
CA ASP A 150 0.34 -6.52 18.73
C ASP A 150 1.53 -6.03 17.90
N GLY A 151 1.45 -6.20 16.58
CA GLY A 151 2.42 -5.67 15.63
C GLY A 151 3.78 -6.36 15.68
N ARG A 152 3.85 -7.59 16.15
CA ARG A 152 5.08 -8.40 16.09
C ARG A 152 5.19 -9.08 14.75
N TRP A 153 6.28 -8.80 14.06
CA TRP A 153 6.60 -9.43 12.79
C TRP A 153 8.11 -9.49 12.58
N SER A 154 8.54 -10.17 11.57
CA SER A 154 9.96 -10.26 11.23
C SER A 154 10.17 -10.21 9.74
N TYR A 155 11.35 -9.76 9.34
CA TYR A 155 11.81 -9.84 7.97
C TYR A 155 13.29 -10.21 7.94
N THR A 156 13.71 -10.82 6.85
CA THR A 156 15.12 -11.05 6.55
C THR A 156 15.53 -10.00 5.52
N ASP A 157 16.62 -9.28 5.79
CA ASP A 157 17.14 -8.23 4.92
C ASP A 157 17.96 -8.81 3.74
N HIS A 158 18.46 -7.92 2.90
CA HIS A 158 19.28 -8.26 1.72
C HIS A 158 20.65 -8.86 2.06
N LEU A 159 21.09 -8.80 3.30
CA LEU A 159 22.31 -9.42 3.80
C LEU A 159 22.04 -10.77 4.49
N GLY A 160 20.78 -11.21 4.54
CA GLY A 160 20.38 -12.46 5.18
C GLY A 160 20.16 -12.34 6.70
N VAL A 161 20.19 -11.13 7.26
CA VAL A 161 19.96 -10.91 8.70
C VAL A 161 18.47 -10.81 8.98
N THR A 162 18.00 -11.54 10.00
CA THR A 162 16.61 -11.49 10.44
C THR A 162 16.43 -10.39 11.48
N HIS A 163 15.47 -9.52 11.20
CA HIS A 163 15.06 -8.42 12.08
C HIS A 163 13.71 -8.74 12.70
N LEU A 164 13.62 -8.56 14.02
CA LEU A 164 12.36 -8.63 14.76
C LEU A 164 11.82 -7.22 14.93
N VAL A 165 10.56 -7.02 14.57
CA VAL A 165 9.89 -5.72 14.67
C VAL A 165 8.73 -5.85 15.64
N HIS A 166 8.57 -4.86 16.52
CA HIS A 166 7.42 -4.69 17.37
C HIS A 166 6.85 -3.30 17.16
N GLU A 167 5.77 -3.22 16.41
CA GLU A 167 5.09 -1.99 16.01
C GLU A 167 3.58 -2.15 16.25
N PRO A 168 3.11 -1.92 17.50
CA PRO A 168 1.69 -1.99 17.84
C PRO A 168 0.86 -1.14 16.88
N ALA A 169 -0.22 -1.71 16.38
CA ALA A 169 -0.98 -1.09 15.32
C ALA A 169 -2.50 -1.11 15.59
N TRP A 170 -3.21 -0.21 14.93
CA TRP A 170 -4.64 -0.27 14.74
C TRP A 170 -4.95 -1.10 13.51
N ARG A 171 -5.82 -2.11 13.65
CA ARG A 171 -6.45 -2.75 12.50
C ARG A 171 -7.57 -1.87 12.00
N MET A 172 -7.53 -1.54 10.71
CA MET A 172 -8.57 -0.74 10.08
C MET A 172 -9.18 -1.49 8.89
N GLU A 173 -10.46 -1.26 8.66
CA GLU A 173 -11.23 -1.90 7.59
C GLU A 173 -12.11 -0.90 6.86
N LYS A 174 -12.33 -1.17 5.57
CA LYS A 174 -13.32 -0.49 4.74
C LYS A 174 -14.13 -1.53 3.98
N VAL A 175 -15.46 -1.45 4.08
CA VAL A 175 -16.36 -2.19 3.19
C VAL A 175 -16.31 -1.56 1.80
N LEU A 176 -16.08 -2.38 0.80
CA LEU A 176 -15.99 -1.97 -0.59
C LEU A 176 -17.37 -2.11 -1.25
N ILE A 177 -17.89 -1.01 -1.76
CA ILE A 177 -19.21 -0.96 -2.40
C ILE A 177 -19.00 -0.63 -3.88
N PRO A 178 -19.51 -1.46 -4.81
CA PRO A 178 -19.45 -1.15 -6.23
C PRO A 178 -20.09 0.21 -6.55
N GLY A 179 -19.37 1.09 -7.27
CA GLY A 179 -19.91 2.35 -7.75
C GLY A 179 -19.79 3.56 -6.80
N GLN A 180 -18.96 3.50 -5.78
CA GLN A 180 -18.55 4.69 -5.00
C GLN A 180 -17.30 5.35 -5.55
#